data_c07d0baae02fca741bf74b4d8c7dffca
#
_entry.id   c07d0baae02fca741bf74b4d8c7dffca
#
_cell.length_a   1.000
_cell.length_b   1.000
_cell.length_c   1.000
_cell.angle_alpha   90.00
_cell.angle_beta   90.00
_cell.angle_gamma   90.00
#
_symmetry.space_group_name_H-M   'P 1'
#
loop_
_entity.id
_entity.type
_entity.pdbx_description
1 polymer ?
#
loop_
_entity_poly.entity_id
_entity_poly.type
_entity_poly.pdbx_seq_one_letter_code
_entity_poly.pdbx_strand_id
1 'polypeptide(L)'
;MLKINMEYRKGILFVRPCGNLTRVTYKCLNGYLLPVIGNQGIKYIVYNLGNVRVIDNKGKESLLEGINAVRKNLGEGIICNTCIKFENALVTEDELSAIKLIKI
;
A
#
# COMPACT_ATOMS: atom_id res chain seq x y z
N MET A 1 9.26 13.68 7.46
CA MET A 1 9.95 12.41 7.30
C MET A 1 8.94 11.27 7.24
N LEU A 2 9.21 10.24 6.48
CA LEU A 2 8.31 9.09 6.34
C LEU A 2 8.91 7.88 7.05
N LYS A 3 8.13 7.27 7.93
CA LYS A 3 8.47 5.99 8.55
C LYS A 3 7.54 4.94 7.97
N ILE A 4 8.05 3.72 7.80
CA ILE A 4 7.28 2.65 7.21
C ILE A 4 7.30 1.44 8.13
N ASN A 5 6.12 0.98 8.50
CA ASN A 5 5.94 -0.24 9.26
C ASN A 5 5.34 -1.27 8.31
N MET A 6 5.93 -2.46 8.26
CA MET A 6 5.41 -3.54 7.42
C MET A 6 5.26 -4.80 8.24
N GLU A 7 4.20 -5.54 7.95
CA GLU A 7 3.93 -6.82 8.58
C GLU A 7 3.42 -7.78 7.52
N TYR A 8 4.08 -8.93 7.38
CA TYR A 8 3.62 -9.96 6.47
C TYR A 8 2.94 -11.05 7.26
N ARG A 9 1.66 -11.26 6.99
CA ARG A 9 0.88 -12.22 7.76
C ARG A 9 -0.17 -12.89 6.88
N LYS A 10 -0.18 -14.21 6.89
CA LYS A 10 -1.16 -15.03 6.16
C LYS A 10 -1.27 -14.67 4.69
N GLY A 11 -0.14 -14.40 4.05
CA GLY A 11 -0.10 -14.09 2.62
C GLY A 11 -0.38 -12.64 2.27
N ILE A 12 -0.60 -11.79 3.26
CA ILE A 12 -0.89 -10.37 3.04
C ILE A 12 0.23 -9.51 3.62
N LEU A 13 0.75 -8.61 2.81
CA LEU A 13 1.73 -7.62 3.27
C LEU A 13 0.98 -6.36 3.68
N PHE A 14 1.01 -6.06 4.98
CA PHE A 14 0.43 -4.83 5.51
C PHE A 14 1.50 -3.75 5.51
N VAL A 15 1.22 -2.64 4.83
CA VAL A 15 2.15 -1.50 4.74
C VAL A 15 1.49 -0.31 5.42
N ARG A 16 2.12 0.19 6.47
CA ARG A 16 1.58 1.26 7.31
C ARG A 16 2.55 2.44 7.33
N PRO A 17 2.48 3.32 6.32
CA PRO A 17 3.34 4.50 6.32
C PRO A 17 2.90 5.50 7.40
N CYS A 18 3.86 6.19 7.97
CA CYS A 18 3.59 7.21 8.99
C CYS A 18 4.34 8.48 8.63
N GLY A 19 3.61 9.57 8.45
CA GLY A 19 4.17 10.86 8.09
C GLY A 19 3.67 11.36 6.74
N ASN A 20 4.55 11.97 5.97
CA ASN A 20 4.18 12.53 4.68
C ASN A 20 4.61 11.61 3.54
N LEU A 21 3.68 11.30 2.65
CA LEU A 21 3.95 10.50 1.46
C LEU A 21 3.82 11.42 0.25
N THR A 22 4.95 11.94 -0.23
CA THR A 22 5.00 12.97 -1.24
C THR A 22 6.11 12.69 -2.26
N ARG A 23 6.25 13.60 -3.22
CA ARG A 23 7.33 13.54 -4.22
C ARG A 23 8.72 13.56 -3.57
N VAL A 24 8.81 14.02 -2.32
CA VAL A 24 10.08 14.06 -1.59
C VAL A 24 10.38 12.72 -0.92
N THR A 25 9.35 12.01 -0.48
CA THR A 25 9.50 10.82 0.38
C THR A 25 9.11 9.51 -0.28
N TYR A 26 8.41 9.53 -1.42
CA TYR A 26 7.86 8.29 -2.00
C TYR A 26 8.93 7.24 -2.30
N LYS A 27 10.16 7.67 -2.58
CA LYS A 27 11.26 6.72 -2.86
C LYS A 27 11.68 5.94 -1.63
N CYS A 28 11.47 6.51 -0.43
CA CYS A 28 11.72 5.76 0.80
C CYS A 28 10.80 4.54 0.88
N LEU A 29 9.59 4.67 0.40
CA LEU A 29 8.63 3.56 0.37
C LEU A 29 8.92 2.63 -0.83
N ASN A 30 8.86 3.16 -2.04
CA ASN A 30 8.91 2.31 -3.23
C ASN A 30 10.29 1.76 -3.55
N GLY A 31 11.35 2.47 -3.14
CA GLY A 31 12.71 1.95 -3.29
C GLY A 31 12.93 0.67 -2.50
N TYR A 32 12.20 0.48 -1.42
CA TYR A 32 12.25 -0.74 -0.62
C TYR A 32 11.14 -1.72 -1.01
N LEU A 33 9.93 -1.23 -1.17
CA LEU A 33 8.74 -2.06 -1.33
C LEU A 33 8.67 -2.77 -2.69
N LEU A 34 8.93 -2.06 -3.78
CA LEU A 34 8.80 -2.66 -5.11
C LEU A 34 9.73 -3.85 -5.33
N PRO A 35 11.02 -3.80 -4.92
CA PRO A 35 11.86 -4.99 -5.01
C PRO A 35 11.35 -6.14 -4.15
N VAL A 36 10.81 -5.86 -2.97
CA VAL A 36 10.25 -6.92 -2.09
C VAL A 36 9.08 -7.61 -2.78
N ILE A 37 8.16 -6.83 -3.36
CA ILE A 37 7.01 -7.39 -4.06
C ILE A 37 7.48 -8.28 -5.23
N GLY A 38 8.41 -7.79 -6.03
CA GLY A 38 8.91 -8.54 -7.18
C GLY A 38 9.69 -9.79 -6.80
N ASN A 39 10.62 -9.66 -5.85
CA ASN A 39 11.51 -10.76 -5.49
C ASN A 39 10.85 -11.84 -4.66
N GLN A 40 9.88 -11.45 -3.82
CA GLN A 40 9.17 -12.39 -2.94
C GLN A 40 7.86 -12.90 -3.54
N GLY A 41 7.46 -12.38 -4.69
CA GLY A 41 6.20 -12.77 -5.31
C GLY A 41 4.97 -12.41 -4.48
N ILE A 42 5.01 -11.26 -3.80
CA ILE A 42 3.89 -10.82 -2.95
C ILE A 42 2.64 -10.64 -3.81
N LYS A 43 1.54 -11.27 -3.41
CA LYS A 43 0.28 -11.20 -4.14
C LYS A 43 -0.72 -10.21 -3.56
N TYR A 44 -0.71 -10.03 -2.23
CA TYR A 44 -1.71 -9.19 -1.58
C TYR A 44 -1.03 -8.15 -0.72
N ILE A 45 -1.43 -6.90 -0.91
CA ILE A 45 -0.90 -5.77 -0.15
C ILE A 45 -2.07 -4.95 0.38
N VAL A 46 -1.96 -4.51 1.64
CA VAL A 46 -2.93 -3.61 2.25
C VAL A 46 -2.17 -2.39 2.75
N TYR A 47 -2.47 -1.24 2.16
CA TYR A 47 -1.93 0.04 2.60
C TYR A 47 -2.87 0.66 3.63
N ASN A 48 -2.37 0.86 4.84
CA ASN A 48 -3.12 1.57 5.89
C ASN A 48 -2.60 3.00 5.96
N LEU A 49 -3.41 3.96 5.55
CA LEU A 49 -3.03 5.37 5.49
C LEU A 49 -3.45 6.17 6.72
N GLY A 50 -3.87 5.50 7.79
CA GLY A 50 -4.36 6.18 9.00
C GLY A 50 -3.34 7.11 9.64
N ASN A 51 -2.05 6.87 9.45
CA ASN A 51 -0.98 7.69 10.00
C ASN A 51 -0.26 8.56 8.95
N VAL A 52 -0.79 8.62 7.74
CA VAL A 52 -0.27 9.51 6.70
C VAL A 52 -0.91 10.87 6.90
N ARG A 53 -0.08 11.90 7.07
CA ARG A 53 -0.55 13.26 7.33
C ARG A 53 -0.81 14.04 6.06
N VAL A 54 0.11 13.93 5.10
CA VAL A 54 0.03 14.63 3.82
C VAL A 54 0.35 13.65 2.72
N ILE A 55 -0.42 13.67 1.66
CA ILE A 55 -0.16 12.89 0.46
C ILE A 55 -0.41 13.78 -0.76
N ASP A 56 0.55 13.81 -1.68
CA ASP A 56 0.40 14.55 -2.93
C ASP A 56 0.17 13.57 -4.09
N ASN A 57 0.08 14.11 -5.31
CA ASN A 57 -0.16 13.26 -6.48
C ASN A 57 0.92 12.20 -6.67
N LYS A 58 2.18 12.55 -6.40
CA LYS A 58 3.28 11.58 -6.53
C LYS A 58 3.17 10.48 -5.48
N GLY A 59 2.73 10.85 -4.28
CA GLY A 59 2.46 9.87 -3.22
C GLY A 59 1.36 8.90 -3.63
N LYS A 60 0.28 9.41 -4.22
CA LYS A 60 -0.80 8.55 -4.72
C LYS A 60 -0.32 7.62 -5.81
N GLU A 61 0.47 8.13 -6.75
CA GLU A 61 1.07 7.30 -7.81
C GLU A 61 1.92 6.18 -7.23
N SER A 62 2.67 6.48 -6.17
CA SER A 62 3.53 5.47 -5.56
C SER A 62 2.73 4.32 -4.97
N LEU A 63 1.56 4.60 -4.40
CA LEU A 63 0.68 3.54 -3.91
C LEU A 63 0.14 2.69 -5.06
N LEU A 64 -0.23 3.33 -6.16
CA LEU A 64 -0.71 2.61 -7.33
C LEU A 64 0.38 1.75 -7.97
N GLU A 65 1.62 2.20 -7.94
CA GLU A 65 2.75 1.39 -8.43
C GLU A 65 2.87 0.08 -7.64
N GLY A 66 2.74 0.15 -6.32
CA GLY A 66 2.76 -1.06 -5.48
C GLY A 66 1.59 -1.98 -5.78
N ILE A 67 0.40 -1.41 -5.96
CA ILE A 67 -0.80 -2.20 -6.31
C ILE A 67 -0.62 -2.86 -7.67
N ASN A 68 -0.09 -2.14 -8.66
CA ASN A 68 0.17 -2.72 -9.97
C ASN A 68 1.22 -3.83 -9.91
N ALA A 69 2.21 -3.69 -9.03
CA ALA A 69 3.23 -4.73 -8.85
C ALA A 69 2.63 -6.04 -8.33
N VAL A 70 1.71 -5.96 -7.34
CA VAL A 70 1.05 -7.19 -6.86
C VAL A 70 0.06 -7.75 -7.89
N ARG A 71 -0.55 -6.90 -8.71
CA ARG A 71 -1.41 -7.36 -9.79
C ARG A 71 -0.63 -8.17 -10.83
N LYS A 72 0.62 -7.80 -11.09
CA LYS A 72 1.50 -8.59 -11.96
C LYS A 72 1.78 -9.97 -11.38
N ASN A 73 1.71 -10.12 -10.07
CA ASN A 73 1.84 -11.40 -9.39
C ASN A 73 0.50 -12.12 -9.27
N LEU A 74 -0.53 -11.67 -10.00
CA LEU A 74 -1.88 -12.22 -9.99
C LEU A 74 -2.59 -12.01 -8.64
N GLY A 75 -2.26 -10.92 -7.98
CA GLY A 75 -2.87 -10.55 -6.71
C GLY A 75 -3.65 -9.25 -6.78
N GLU A 76 -3.82 -8.60 -5.66
CA GLU A 76 -4.57 -7.36 -5.55
C GLU A 76 -4.06 -6.52 -4.37
N GLY A 77 -4.24 -5.20 -4.49
CA GLY A 77 -3.92 -4.27 -3.42
C GLY A 77 -5.13 -3.49 -2.98
N ILE A 78 -5.18 -3.21 -1.69
CA ILE A 78 -6.30 -2.48 -1.08
C ILE A 78 -5.74 -1.36 -0.23
N ILE A 79 -6.42 -0.21 -0.26
CA ILE A 79 -6.07 0.96 0.56
C ILE A 79 -7.15 1.11 1.63
N CYS A 80 -6.77 1.39 2.86
CA CYS A 80 -7.72 1.57 3.93
C CYS A 80 -7.34 2.72 4.87
N ASN A 81 -8.27 3.08 5.74
CA ASN A 81 -8.11 4.15 6.73
C ASN A 81 -7.77 5.51 6.09
N THR A 82 -8.49 5.85 5.01
CA THR A 82 -8.30 7.13 4.35
C THR A 82 -9.63 7.68 3.86
N CYS A 83 -9.75 9.01 3.83
CA CYS A 83 -10.88 9.70 3.22
C CYS A 83 -10.60 10.05 1.76
N ILE A 84 -9.38 9.79 1.28
CA ILE A 84 -8.97 10.15 -0.07
C ILE A 84 -9.55 9.12 -1.05
N LYS A 85 -10.06 9.62 -2.18
CA LYS A 85 -10.59 8.76 -3.22
C LYS A 85 -9.49 8.33 -4.18
N PHE A 86 -9.49 7.05 -4.52
CA PHE A 86 -8.57 6.47 -5.50
C PHE A 86 -9.38 5.81 -6.59
N GLU A 87 -9.20 6.24 -7.84
CA GLU A 87 -10.00 5.74 -8.96
C GLU A 87 -9.63 4.34 -9.38
N ASN A 88 -8.35 3.96 -9.26
CA ASN A 88 -7.85 2.69 -9.78
C ASN A 88 -7.46 1.71 -8.67
N ALA A 89 -8.05 1.86 -7.50
CA ALA A 89 -7.73 1.02 -6.35
C ALA A 89 -8.97 0.76 -5.52
N LEU A 90 -8.99 -0.39 -4.86
CA LEU A 90 -10.04 -0.71 -3.89
C LEU A 90 -9.72 0.02 -2.58
N VAL A 91 -10.73 0.63 -1.98
CA VAL A 91 -10.59 1.35 -0.72
C VAL A 91 -11.61 0.80 0.28
N THR A 92 -11.16 0.48 1.49
CA THR A 92 -12.00 -0.01 2.57
C THR A 92 -11.85 0.88 3.80
N GLU A 93 -12.74 0.70 4.79
CA GLU A 93 -12.68 1.49 6.01
C GLU A 93 -11.43 1.20 6.83
N ASP A 94 -11.07 -0.08 6.99
CA ASP A 94 -9.99 -0.51 7.86
C ASP A 94 -9.35 -1.80 7.35
N GLU A 95 -8.32 -2.25 8.07
CA GLU A 95 -7.58 -3.47 7.68
C GLU A 95 -8.47 -4.71 7.74
N LEU A 96 -9.35 -4.79 8.71
CA LEU A 96 -10.24 -5.95 8.82
C LEU A 96 -11.16 -6.07 7.60
N SER A 97 -11.73 -4.95 7.16
CA SER A 97 -12.56 -4.93 5.96
C SER A 97 -11.75 -5.31 4.72
N ALA A 98 -10.49 -4.86 4.65
CA ALA A 98 -9.59 -5.23 3.56
C ALA A 98 -9.33 -6.73 3.54
N ILE A 99 -9.06 -7.33 4.69
CA ILE A 99 -8.82 -8.77 4.81
C ILE A 99 -10.02 -9.56 4.32
N LYS A 100 -11.24 -9.10 4.62
CA LYS A 100 -12.46 -9.77 4.18
C LYS A 100 -12.63 -9.76 2.66
N LEU A 101 -12.14 -8.74 1.98
CA LEU A 101 -12.18 -8.67 0.53
C LEU A 101 -11.14 -9.60 -0.12
N ILE A 102 -10.02 -9.80 0.54
CA ILE A 102 -8.97 -10.69 0.05
C ILE A 102 -9.35 -12.12 0.46
N LYS A 103 -9.89 -12.84 -0.48
CA LYS A 103 -10.28 -14.24 -0.21
C LYS A 103 -9.11 -15.15 -0.51
N ILE A 104 -8.37 -15.47 0.51
CA ILE A 104 -7.25 -16.39 0.42
C ILE A 104 -7.49 -17.64 1.24
#